data_05ca0d6fac1c62d37c03f751d3011407
#
_entry.id   05ca0d6fac1c62d37c03f751d3011407
#
_cell.length_a   1.000
_cell.length_b   1.000
_cell.length_c   1.000
_cell.angle_alpha   90.00
_cell.angle_beta   90.00
_cell.angle_gamma   90.00
#
_symmetry.space_group_name_H-M   'P 1'
#
loop_
_entity.id
_entity.type
_entity.pdbx_description
1 polymer ?
#
loop_
_entity_poly.entity_id
_entity_poly.type
_entity_poly.pdbx_seq_one_letter_code
_entity_poly.pdbx_strand_id
1 'polypeptide(L)'
;MTPQHHLPADIERTSMGIITAELAARGLKIPEESAAVVKRVIHTTADFDYAENLHFTPGAVAAGMAAVRSGVTIITDTNMALAGITKPGLARLGGQALCFMADPAMAAAAKQAGTTRAVAAMHKAARDCPGAVLAVGNAPTALLTIVEELENGLRPALVIGVPVGFVNVVESKERLFAVCTQYGVPAIVAMGRKGGSNVAAAICNALIYSAAEMLDPAARGWQ
;
A
#
# COMPACT_ATOMS: atom_id res chain seq x y z
N MET A 1 20.85 -24.86 18.31
CA MET A 1 19.43 -25.01 18.00
C MET A 1 19.31 -25.34 16.52
N THR A 2 18.67 -26.44 16.17
CA THR A 2 18.37 -26.77 14.77
C THR A 2 17.19 -25.92 14.35
N PRO A 3 17.23 -25.20 13.21
CA PRO A 3 16.09 -24.45 12.73
C PRO A 3 14.89 -25.38 12.57
N GLN A 4 13.71 -24.96 13.06
CA GLN A 4 12.49 -25.78 13.00
C GLN A 4 11.91 -25.88 11.58
N HIS A 5 12.26 -24.91 10.70
CA HIS A 5 11.74 -24.84 9.33
C HIS A 5 12.88 -24.47 8.37
N HIS A 6 12.94 -25.15 7.24
CA HIS A 6 13.94 -24.93 6.20
C HIS A 6 13.33 -24.46 4.87
N LEU A 7 12.03 -24.74 4.66
CA LEU A 7 11.33 -24.37 3.43
C LEU A 7 10.67 -23.00 3.59
N PRO A 8 10.83 -22.10 2.60
CA PRO A 8 10.27 -20.76 2.67
C PRO A 8 8.76 -20.73 2.90
N ALA A 9 8.01 -21.68 2.30
CA ALA A 9 6.57 -21.79 2.47
C ALA A 9 6.18 -22.10 3.92
N ASP A 10 6.90 -22.99 4.59
CA ASP A 10 6.62 -23.36 5.97
C ASP A 10 6.96 -22.24 6.94
N ILE A 11 8.05 -21.52 6.68
CA ILE A 11 8.44 -20.32 7.46
C ILE A 11 7.33 -19.28 7.42
N GLU A 12 6.80 -18.97 6.23
CA GLU A 12 5.74 -17.97 6.10
C GLU A 12 4.42 -18.45 6.75
N ARG A 13 4.00 -19.70 6.52
CA ARG A 13 2.80 -20.26 7.17
C ARG A 13 2.91 -20.21 8.68
N THR A 14 4.07 -20.61 9.23
CA THR A 14 4.31 -20.57 10.68
C THR A 14 4.27 -19.13 11.20
N SER A 15 4.88 -18.17 10.49
CA SER A 15 4.85 -16.76 10.85
C SER A 15 3.41 -16.22 10.86
N MET A 16 2.60 -16.53 9.86
CA MET A 16 1.19 -16.13 9.82
C MET A 16 0.36 -16.76 10.93
N GLY A 17 0.68 -18.01 11.31
CA GLY A 17 0.07 -18.69 12.46
C GLY A 17 0.42 -18.00 13.79
N ILE A 18 1.68 -17.65 13.99
CA ILE A 18 2.15 -16.91 15.18
C ILE A 18 1.45 -15.56 15.28
N ILE A 19 1.41 -14.79 14.17
CA ILE A 19 0.74 -13.48 14.14
C ILE A 19 -0.75 -13.65 14.51
N THR A 20 -1.42 -14.66 13.97
CA THR A 20 -2.83 -14.91 14.27
C THR A 20 -3.06 -15.23 15.75
N ALA A 21 -2.23 -16.09 16.34
CA ALA A 21 -2.30 -16.45 17.76
C ALA A 21 -2.01 -15.25 18.66
N GLU A 22 -1.03 -14.45 18.31
CA GLU A 22 -0.64 -13.27 19.11
C GLU A 22 -1.68 -12.17 19.04
N LEU A 23 -2.31 -11.90 17.88
CA LEU A 23 -3.45 -11.00 17.75
C LEU A 23 -4.60 -11.43 18.68
N ALA A 24 -4.93 -12.73 18.69
CA ALA A 24 -5.96 -13.28 19.57
C ALA A 24 -5.59 -13.14 21.06
N ALA A 25 -4.35 -13.44 21.43
CA ALA A 25 -3.84 -13.31 22.80
C ALA A 25 -3.86 -11.87 23.32
N ARG A 26 -3.66 -10.89 22.42
CA ARG A 26 -3.77 -9.45 22.73
C ARG A 26 -5.23 -8.94 22.73
N GLY A 27 -6.21 -9.77 22.37
CA GLY A 27 -7.60 -9.36 22.25
C GLY A 27 -7.90 -8.44 21.06
N LEU A 28 -6.98 -8.35 20.09
CA LEU A 28 -7.11 -7.51 18.91
C LEU A 28 -8.00 -8.21 17.87
N LYS A 29 -9.17 -7.63 17.61
CA LYS A 29 -10.14 -8.15 16.64
C LYS A 29 -9.96 -7.46 15.30
N ILE A 30 -9.50 -8.20 14.31
CA ILE A 30 -9.34 -7.69 12.94
C ILE A 30 -10.55 -8.14 12.11
N PRO A 31 -11.27 -7.24 11.42
CA PRO A 31 -12.33 -7.63 10.49
C PRO A 31 -11.79 -8.59 9.43
N GLU A 32 -12.57 -9.60 9.08
CA GLU A 32 -12.16 -10.64 8.14
C GLU A 32 -11.73 -10.05 6.79
N GLU A 33 -12.44 -9.05 6.31
CA GLU A 33 -12.16 -8.35 5.04
C GLU A 33 -10.77 -7.69 4.99
N SER A 34 -10.24 -7.23 6.13
CA SER A 34 -8.93 -6.55 6.22
C SER A 34 -7.81 -7.46 6.76
N ALA A 35 -8.14 -8.66 7.22
CA ALA A 35 -7.21 -9.54 7.92
C ALA A 35 -5.95 -9.88 7.12
N ALA A 36 -6.08 -10.15 5.82
CA ALA A 36 -4.95 -10.45 4.95
C ALA A 36 -3.97 -9.27 4.86
N VAL A 37 -4.50 -8.03 4.75
CA VAL A 37 -3.70 -6.81 4.68
C VAL A 37 -3.00 -6.55 6.01
N VAL A 38 -3.73 -6.55 7.12
CA VAL A 38 -3.18 -6.30 8.45
C VAL A 38 -2.09 -7.30 8.80
N LYS A 39 -2.36 -8.61 8.64
CA LYS A 39 -1.39 -9.66 8.93
C LYS A 39 -0.14 -9.56 8.05
N ARG A 40 -0.28 -9.19 6.77
CA ARG A 40 0.86 -9.00 5.86
C ARG A 40 1.73 -7.82 6.28
N VAL A 41 1.14 -6.73 6.74
CA VAL A 41 1.87 -5.58 7.28
C VAL A 41 2.59 -5.95 8.57
N ILE A 42 1.93 -6.63 9.51
CA ILE A 42 2.57 -7.13 10.74
C ILE A 42 3.72 -8.09 10.41
N HIS A 43 3.53 -9.03 9.46
CA HIS A 43 4.59 -9.94 9.02
C HIS A 43 5.82 -9.20 8.49
N THR A 44 5.61 -8.09 7.76
CA THR A 44 6.71 -7.29 7.18
C THR A 44 7.44 -6.43 8.21
N THR A 45 6.76 -6.02 9.28
CA THR A 45 7.27 -5.01 10.23
C THR A 45 7.56 -5.59 11.63
N ALA A 46 7.04 -6.76 11.95
CA ALA A 46 6.96 -7.33 13.30
C ALA A 46 6.29 -6.38 14.32
N ASP A 47 5.40 -5.50 13.86
CA ASP A 47 4.78 -4.45 14.67
C ASP A 47 3.26 -4.62 14.71
N PHE A 48 2.74 -4.99 15.88
CA PHE A 48 1.32 -5.26 16.10
C PHE A 48 0.45 -3.99 16.20
N ASP A 49 1.04 -2.81 16.37
CA ASP A 49 0.27 -1.56 16.39
C ASP A 49 -0.47 -1.32 15.06
N TYR A 50 -0.02 -1.95 13.96
CA TYR A 50 -0.75 -1.90 12.69
C TYR A 50 -2.13 -2.56 12.73
N ALA A 51 -2.42 -3.39 13.73
CA ALA A 51 -3.76 -3.92 13.96
C ALA A 51 -4.79 -2.82 14.30
N GLU A 52 -4.35 -1.75 14.92
CA GLU A 52 -5.18 -0.61 15.35
C GLU A 52 -4.95 0.62 14.46
N ASN A 53 -3.72 0.80 13.95
CA ASN A 53 -3.34 2.01 13.20
C ASN A 53 -3.68 1.95 11.70
N LEU A 54 -3.98 0.77 11.14
CA LEU A 54 -4.47 0.68 9.76
C LEU A 54 -5.97 0.98 9.71
N HIS A 55 -6.30 2.05 9.02
CA HIS A 55 -7.66 2.50 8.79
C HIS A 55 -8.07 2.25 7.34
N PHE A 56 -9.30 1.83 7.14
CA PHE A 56 -9.87 1.47 5.85
C PHE A 56 -11.15 2.27 5.63
N THR A 57 -11.32 2.89 4.48
CA THR A 57 -12.65 3.36 4.08
C THR A 57 -13.55 2.14 3.77
N PRO A 58 -14.87 2.25 3.87
CA PRO A 58 -15.77 1.13 3.58
C PRO A 58 -15.48 0.48 2.22
N GLY A 59 -15.29 -0.84 2.21
CA GLY A 59 -15.04 -1.61 1.00
C GLY A 59 -13.66 -1.41 0.35
N ALA A 60 -12.70 -0.72 0.99
CA ALA A 60 -11.40 -0.41 0.40
C ALA A 60 -10.61 -1.66 -0.06
N VAL A 61 -10.62 -2.73 0.73
CA VAL A 61 -9.93 -3.99 0.38
C VAL A 61 -10.58 -4.63 -0.83
N ALA A 62 -11.92 -4.72 -0.85
CA ALA A 62 -12.66 -5.29 -1.97
C ALA A 62 -12.42 -4.49 -3.27
N ALA A 63 -12.45 -3.16 -3.19
CA ALA A 63 -12.15 -2.27 -4.32
C ALA A 63 -10.70 -2.46 -4.81
N GLY A 64 -9.73 -2.52 -3.91
CA GLY A 64 -8.34 -2.78 -4.24
C GLY A 64 -8.13 -4.13 -4.93
N MET A 65 -8.75 -5.19 -4.42
CA MET A 65 -8.72 -6.52 -5.04
C MET A 65 -9.36 -6.51 -6.43
N ALA A 66 -10.51 -5.85 -6.60
CA ALA A 66 -11.18 -5.73 -7.89
C ALA A 66 -10.30 -4.98 -8.90
N ALA A 67 -9.69 -3.87 -8.50
CA ALA A 67 -8.77 -3.12 -9.32
C ALA A 67 -7.57 -3.97 -9.78
N VAL A 68 -6.96 -4.72 -8.85
CA VAL A 68 -5.82 -5.59 -9.18
C VAL A 68 -6.24 -6.71 -10.14
N ARG A 69 -7.41 -7.31 -9.96
CA ARG A 69 -7.97 -8.32 -10.89
C ARG A 69 -8.24 -7.77 -12.29
N SER A 70 -8.54 -6.48 -12.41
CA SER A 70 -8.75 -5.83 -13.70
C SER A 70 -7.46 -5.39 -14.41
N GLY A 71 -6.29 -5.72 -13.86
CA GLY A 71 -5.02 -5.36 -14.48
C GLY A 71 -4.62 -3.90 -14.27
N VAL A 72 -4.97 -3.31 -13.12
CA VAL A 72 -4.69 -1.91 -12.81
C VAL A 72 -3.18 -1.60 -12.78
N THR A 73 -2.83 -0.36 -13.10
CA THR A 73 -1.49 0.18 -12.82
C THR A 73 -1.39 0.61 -11.36
N ILE A 74 -0.35 0.14 -10.65
CA ILE A 74 0.00 0.62 -9.31
C ILE A 74 1.11 1.66 -9.45
N ILE A 75 0.92 2.85 -8.88
CA ILE A 75 1.93 3.91 -8.88
C ILE A 75 2.44 4.14 -7.48
N THR A 76 3.76 4.06 -7.31
CA THR A 76 4.44 4.26 -6.03
C THR A 76 5.18 5.60 -5.99
N ASP A 77 5.32 6.17 -4.77
CA ASP A 77 6.11 7.38 -4.54
C ASP A 77 7.60 7.10 -4.35
N THR A 78 8.03 5.84 -4.31
CA THR A 78 9.44 5.46 -4.18
C THR A 78 9.78 4.23 -5.00
N ASN A 79 11.02 4.16 -5.49
CA ASN A 79 11.54 2.93 -6.12
C ASN A 79 11.67 1.77 -5.14
N MET A 80 11.80 2.04 -3.83
CA MET A 80 11.83 1.01 -2.80
C MET A 80 10.47 0.31 -2.70
N ALA A 81 9.36 1.05 -2.67
CA ALA A 81 8.02 0.46 -2.70
C ALA A 81 7.80 -0.31 -4.00
N LEU A 82 8.17 0.27 -5.16
CA LEU A 82 8.11 -0.40 -6.46
C LEU A 82 8.89 -1.73 -6.46
N ALA A 83 10.10 -1.75 -5.88
CA ALA A 83 10.93 -2.95 -5.81
C ALA A 83 10.29 -4.05 -4.94
N GLY A 84 9.58 -3.66 -3.87
CA GLY A 84 8.92 -4.57 -2.94
C GLY A 84 7.63 -5.21 -3.45
N ILE A 85 7.02 -4.65 -4.51
CA ILE A 85 5.80 -5.22 -5.10
C ILE A 85 6.13 -6.47 -5.93
N THR A 86 5.36 -7.54 -5.74
CA THR A 86 5.49 -8.81 -6.48
C THR A 86 5.16 -8.64 -7.97
N LYS A 87 6.19 -8.64 -8.83
CA LYS A 87 6.02 -8.52 -10.29
C LYS A 87 5.32 -9.74 -10.89
N PRO A 88 5.73 -10.98 -10.54
CA PRO A 88 5.06 -12.17 -11.10
C PRO A 88 3.57 -12.24 -10.73
N GLY A 89 3.22 -11.90 -9.48
CA GLY A 89 1.83 -11.88 -9.05
C GLY A 89 1.00 -10.84 -9.78
N LEU A 90 1.54 -9.63 -9.95
CA LEU A 90 0.86 -8.54 -10.65
C LEU A 90 0.72 -8.82 -12.15
N ALA A 91 1.79 -9.31 -12.80
CA ALA A 91 1.78 -9.67 -14.23
C ALA A 91 0.76 -10.79 -14.53
N ARG A 92 0.58 -11.76 -13.63
CA ARG A 92 -0.44 -12.82 -13.76
C ARG A 92 -1.86 -12.25 -13.89
N LEU A 93 -2.10 -11.09 -13.33
CA LEU A 93 -3.38 -10.38 -13.38
C LEU A 93 -3.42 -9.29 -14.47
N GLY A 94 -2.39 -9.21 -15.33
CA GLY A 94 -2.30 -8.22 -16.41
C GLY A 94 -1.97 -6.80 -15.93
N GLY A 95 -1.62 -6.63 -14.65
CA GLY A 95 -1.28 -5.35 -14.06
C GLY A 95 0.21 -5.01 -14.17
N GLN A 96 0.55 -3.77 -13.86
CA GLN A 96 1.93 -3.27 -13.78
C GLN A 96 2.12 -2.33 -12.60
N ALA A 97 3.37 -2.13 -12.19
CA ALA A 97 3.72 -1.15 -11.17
C ALA A 97 4.76 -0.18 -11.72
N LEU A 98 4.58 1.11 -11.45
CA LEU A 98 5.41 2.22 -11.92
C LEU A 98 5.83 3.13 -10.77
N CYS A 99 6.95 3.84 -10.96
CA CYS A 99 7.40 4.92 -10.10
C CYS A 99 8.03 6.01 -10.96
N PHE A 100 7.50 7.22 -10.90
CA PHE A 100 7.98 8.34 -11.71
C PHE A 100 9.16 9.10 -11.06
N MET A 101 9.58 8.75 -9.84
CA MET A 101 10.62 9.47 -9.09
C MET A 101 11.99 9.49 -9.76
N ALA A 102 12.32 8.49 -10.57
CA ALA A 102 13.57 8.42 -11.32
C ALA A 102 13.50 9.12 -12.69
N ASP A 103 12.33 9.54 -13.14
CA ASP A 103 12.15 10.25 -14.40
C ASP A 103 12.84 11.64 -14.31
N PRO A 104 13.85 11.95 -15.17
CA PRO A 104 14.50 13.25 -15.17
C PRO A 104 13.55 14.43 -15.34
N ALA A 105 12.43 14.24 -16.06
CA ALA A 105 11.42 15.25 -16.24
C ALA A 105 10.77 15.68 -14.91
N MET A 106 10.68 14.76 -13.93
CA MET A 106 10.12 15.10 -12.61
C MET A 106 11.05 16.03 -11.81
N ALA A 107 12.36 15.87 -11.94
CA ALA A 107 13.31 16.77 -11.31
C ALA A 107 13.24 18.18 -11.93
N ALA A 108 13.12 18.28 -13.25
CA ALA A 108 12.97 19.54 -13.96
C ALA A 108 11.64 20.24 -13.60
N ALA A 109 10.52 19.51 -13.64
CA ALA A 109 9.20 20.03 -13.29
C ALA A 109 9.13 20.52 -11.84
N ALA A 110 9.68 19.74 -10.90
CA ALA A 110 9.73 20.11 -9.50
C ALA A 110 10.54 21.42 -9.27
N LYS A 111 11.69 21.54 -9.93
CA LYS A 111 12.52 22.76 -9.87
C LYS A 111 11.80 23.97 -10.44
N GLN A 112 11.13 23.82 -11.58
CA GLN A 112 10.38 24.89 -12.23
C GLN A 112 9.19 25.35 -11.38
N ALA A 113 8.49 24.41 -10.73
CA ALA A 113 7.34 24.70 -9.87
C ALA A 113 7.68 25.06 -8.43
N GLY A 114 8.98 25.06 -8.04
CA GLY A 114 9.40 25.33 -6.66
C GLY A 114 8.90 24.30 -5.64
N THR A 115 8.75 23.03 -6.07
CA THR A 115 8.17 21.96 -5.26
C THR A 115 9.06 20.71 -5.22
N THR A 116 8.54 19.61 -4.67
CA THR A 116 9.26 18.32 -4.58
C THR A 116 9.02 17.42 -5.79
N ARG A 117 9.96 16.51 -6.08
CA ARG A 117 9.75 15.48 -7.12
C ARG A 117 8.55 14.60 -6.83
N ALA A 118 8.23 14.37 -5.56
CA ALA A 118 7.07 13.57 -5.17
C ALA A 118 5.75 14.25 -5.58
N VAL A 119 5.65 15.56 -5.42
CA VAL A 119 4.51 16.38 -5.90
C VAL A 119 4.39 16.27 -7.43
N ALA A 120 5.47 16.55 -8.16
CA ALA A 120 5.46 16.48 -9.63
C ALA A 120 5.09 15.06 -10.13
N ALA A 121 5.60 14.02 -9.45
CA ALA A 121 5.29 12.62 -9.79
C ALA A 121 3.81 12.28 -9.56
N MET A 122 3.18 12.80 -8.50
CA MET A 122 1.75 12.55 -8.24
C MET A 122 0.84 13.32 -9.19
N HIS A 123 1.16 14.56 -9.55
CA HIS A 123 0.44 15.27 -10.63
C HIS A 123 0.53 14.52 -11.97
N LYS A 124 1.71 13.97 -12.30
CA LYS A 124 1.86 13.11 -13.47
C LYS A 124 0.99 11.86 -13.36
N ALA A 125 0.99 11.21 -12.19
CA ALA A 125 0.19 10.02 -11.95
C ALA A 125 -1.32 10.30 -12.12
N ALA A 126 -1.81 11.40 -11.55
CA ALA A 126 -3.20 11.81 -11.65
C ALA A 126 -3.63 12.07 -13.10
N ARG A 127 -2.76 12.72 -13.89
CA ARG A 127 -3.05 13.04 -15.29
C ARG A 127 -2.97 11.82 -16.21
N ASP A 128 -1.90 11.02 -16.09
CA ASP A 128 -1.58 9.97 -17.07
C ASP A 128 -2.24 8.61 -16.71
N CYS A 129 -2.60 8.41 -15.43
CA CYS A 129 -3.17 7.16 -14.90
C CYS A 129 -4.30 7.45 -13.87
N PRO A 130 -5.39 8.14 -14.23
CA PRO A 130 -6.40 8.62 -13.26
C PRO A 130 -7.12 7.50 -12.49
N GLY A 131 -7.18 6.28 -13.06
CA GLY A 131 -7.78 5.09 -12.42
C GLY A 131 -6.77 4.17 -11.71
N ALA A 132 -5.54 4.62 -11.49
CA ALA A 132 -4.50 3.81 -10.85
C ALA A 132 -4.78 3.53 -9.37
N VAL A 133 -4.07 2.54 -8.81
CA VAL A 133 -3.82 2.45 -7.38
C VAL A 133 -2.62 3.34 -7.04
N LEU A 134 -2.81 4.32 -6.16
CA LEU A 134 -1.75 5.23 -5.72
C LEU A 134 -1.21 4.77 -4.36
N ALA A 135 0.06 4.37 -4.30
CA ALA A 135 0.68 3.81 -3.10
C ALA A 135 1.83 4.71 -2.61
N VAL A 136 1.58 5.46 -1.55
CA VAL A 136 2.51 6.43 -0.95
C VAL A 136 3.06 5.87 0.36
N GLY A 137 4.37 5.58 0.38
CA GLY A 137 5.08 5.04 1.55
C GLY A 137 6.12 5.97 2.16
N ASN A 138 6.40 7.12 1.56
CA ASN A 138 7.46 7.99 2.02
C ASN A 138 7.08 9.48 2.11
N ALA A 139 6.46 10.05 1.08
CA ALA A 139 6.31 11.50 0.96
C ALA A 139 4.94 12.01 1.42
N PRO A 140 4.83 12.72 2.58
CA PRO A 140 3.58 13.37 2.99
C PRO A 140 3.08 14.38 1.95
N THR A 141 4.00 15.05 1.24
CA THR A 141 3.64 15.98 0.16
C THR A 141 2.95 15.29 -1.02
N ALA A 142 3.27 14.02 -1.29
CA ALA A 142 2.55 13.24 -2.28
C ALA A 142 1.08 12.99 -1.87
N LEU A 143 0.81 12.75 -0.56
CA LEU A 143 -0.57 12.63 -0.06
C LEU A 143 -1.35 13.93 -0.21
N LEU A 144 -0.72 15.07 0.10
CA LEU A 144 -1.36 16.39 -0.05
C LEU A 144 -1.69 16.68 -1.51
N THR A 145 -0.79 16.32 -2.44
CA THR A 145 -1.07 16.42 -3.89
C THR A 145 -2.24 15.53 -4.29
N ILE A 146 -2.31 14.28 -3.80
CA ILE A 146 -3.45 13.40 -4.07
C ILE A 146 -4.74 14.02 -3.54
N VAL A 147 -4.72 14.64 -2.35
CA VAL A 147 -5.89 15.35 -1.79
C VAL A 147 -6.36 16.46 -2.74
N GLU A 148 -5.45 17.32 -3.22
CA GLU A 148 -5.77 18.38 -4.18
C GLU A 148 -6.37 17.82 -5.47
N GLU A 149 -5.82 16.74 -6.00
CA GLU A 149 -6.33 16.11 -7.21
C GLU A 149 -7.71 15.45 -6.99
N LEU A 150 -7.97 14.86 -5.81
CA LEU A 150 -9.30 14.34 -5.44
C LEU A 150 -10.35 15.46 -5.38
N GLU A 151 -10.01 16.59 -4.78
CA GLU A 151 -10.84 17.81 -4.73
C GLU A 151 -11.11 18.34 -6.15
N ASN A 152 -10.17 18.17 -7.09
CA ASN A 152 -10.28 18.52 -8.51
C ASN A 152 -10.91 17.41 -9.39
N GLY A 153 -11.46 16.34 -8.79
CA GLY A 153 -12.23 15.33 -9.49
C GLY A 153 -11.51 14.04 -9.84
N LEU A 154 -10.25 13.84 -9.43
CA LEU A 154 -9.56 12.55 -9.56
C LEU A 154 -10.32 11.46 -8.80
N ARG A 155 -10.44 10.27 -9.41
CA ARG A 155 -11.08 9.11 -8.78
C ARG A 155 -10.21 7.87 -9.02
N PRO A 156 -9.13 7.67 -8.24
CA PRO A 156 -8.27 6.50 -8.32
C PRO A 156 -9.01 5.25 -7.83
N ALA A 157 -8.58 4.08 -8.29
CA ALA A 157 -9.17 2.81 -7.85
C ALA A 157 -8.95 2.54 -6.35
N LEU A 158 -7.83 2.99 -5.80
CA LEU A 158 -7.49 2.91 -4.38
C LEU A 158 -6.34 3.89 -4.06
N VAL A 159 -6.38 4.48 -2.88
CA VAL A 159 -5.22 5.20 -2.31
C VAL A 159 -4.68 4.45 -1.10
N ILE A 160 -3.38 4.14 -1.11
CA ILE A 160 -2.64 3.58 0.03
C ILE A 160 -1.76 4.70 0.58
N GLY A 161 -2.14 5.26 1.74
CA GLY A 161 -1.49 6.41 2.36
C GLY A 161 -0.74 6.00 3.64
N VAL A 162 0.51 5.55 3.50
CA VAL A 162 1.29 5.03 4.61
C VAL A 162 2.72 5.61 4.70
N PRO A 163 2.92 6.93 4.47
CA PRO A 163 4.25 7.50 4.64
C PRO A 163 4.71 7.41 6.09
N VAL A 164 6.02 7.23 6.30
CA VAL A 164 6.67 7.26 7.61
C VAL A 164 7.30 8.64 7.83
N GLY A 165 7.31 9.15 9.06
CA GLY A 165 8.07 10.35 9.37
C GLY A 165 7.50 11.20 10.50
N PHE A 166 8.00 12.44 10.58
CA PHE A 166 7.75 13.35 11.70
C PHE A 166 7.15 14.70 11.29
N VAL A 167 7.36 15.13 10.04
CA VAL A 167 6.91 16.44 9.55
C VAL A 167 5.73 16.26 8.61
N ASN A 168 4.59 16.85 8.96
CA ASN A 168 3.33 16.81 8.19
C ASN A 168 2.80 15.40 7.89
N VAL A 169 3.32 14.34 8.55
CA VAL A 169 2.94 12.95 8.26
C VAL A 169 1.55 12.65 8.78
N VAL A 170 1.29 12.99 10.04
CA VAL A 170 -0.01 12.73 10.70
C VAL A 170 -1.11 13.51 9.99
N GLU A 171 -0.91 14.81 9.84
CA GLU A 171 -1.87 15.74 9.25
C GLU A 171 -2.22 15.38 7.80
N SER A 172 -1.22 14.96 7.00
CA SER A 172 -1.45 14.55 5.61
C SER A 172 -2.27 13.28 5.50
N LYS A 173 -2.09 12.32 6.41
CA LYS A 173 -2.86 11.08 6.47
C LYS A 173 -4.29 11.30 6.90
N GLU A 174 -4.49 12.09 7.97
CA GLU A 174 -5.82 12.46 8.47
C GLU A 174 -6.61 13.20 7.40
N ARG A 175 -6.00 14.19 6.74
CA ARG A 175 -6.62 14.92 5.63
C ARG A 175 -6.97 14.01 4.46
N LEU A 176 -6.03 13.14 4.05
CA LEU A 176 -6.29 12.17 2.97
C LEU A 176 -7.48 11.28 3.31
N PHE A 177 -7.51 10.70 4.52
CA PHE A 177 -8.57 9.78 4.93
C PHE A 177 -9.94 10.47 4.96
N ALA A 178 -9.99 11.69 5.49
CA ALA A 178 -11.20 12.51 5.52
C ALA A 178 -11.73 12.82 4.10
N VAL A 179 -10.84 13.25 3.19
CA VAL A 179 -11.21 13.58 1.81
C VAL A 179 -11.62 12.33 1.03
N CYS A 180 -10.89 11.21 1.17
CA CYS A 180 -11.28 9.94 0.56
C CYS A 180 -12.66 9.49 1.04
N THR A 181 -12.94 9.61 2.35
CA THR A 181 -14.26 9.30 2.92
C THR A 181 -15.35 10.22 2.35
N GLN A 182 -15.10 11.51 2.27
CA GLN A 182 -16.05 12.51 1.76
C GLN A 182 -16.42 12.24 0.29
N TYR A 183 -15.44 11.86 -0.54
CA TYR A 183 -15.68 11.65 -1.98
C TYR A 183 -15.93 10.17 -2.35
N GLY A 184 -16.04 9.26 -1.36
CA GLY A 184 -16.27 7.84 -1.60
C GLY A 184 -15.12 7.14 -2.32
N VAL A 185 -13.88 7.64 -2.15
CA VAL A 185 -12.68 7.04 -2.75
C VAL A 185 -12.14 5.96 -1.81
N PRO A 186 -11.89 4.73 -2.32
CA PRO A 186 -11.30 3.67 -1.50
C PRO A 186 -9.91 4.08 -0.98
N ALA A 187 -9.66 3.91 0.32
CA ALA A 187 -8.37 4.24 0.91
C ALA A 187 -7.98 3.28 2.05
N ILE A 188 -6.67 3.00 2.15
CA ILE A 188 -6.02 2.29 3.24
C ILE A 188 -4.92 3.20 3.79
N VAL A 189 -5.02 3.59 5.04
CA VAL A 189 -4.12 4.59 5.65
C VAL A 189 -3.56 4.07 6.98
N ALA A 190 -2.26 4.16 7.18
CA ALA A 190 -1.65 3.89 8.49
C ALA A 190 -1.59 5.18 9.30
N MET A 191 -2.49 5.35 10.26
CA MET A 191 -2.55 6.56 11.08
C MET A 191 -1.30 6.74 11.96
N GLY A 192 -1.07 7.96 12.42
CA GLY A 192 0.12 8.33 13.19
C GLY A 192 1.39 8.38 12.33
N ARG A 193 2.56 8.19 12.96
CA ARG A 193 3.88 8.39 12.34
C ARG A 193 4.45 7.15 11.64
N LYS A 194 3.94 5.96 11.98
CA LYS A 194 4.40 4.69 11.43
C LYS A 194 3.98 4.51 9.98
N GLY A 195 4.80 3.82 9.21
CA GLY A 195 4.58 3.56 7.79
C GLY A 195 5.87 3.15 7.11
N GLY A 196 5.95 3.38 5.81
CA GLY A 196 7.15 3.17 5.03
C GLY A 196 6.88 2.54 3.67
N SER A 197 7.87 2.60 2.79
CA SER A 197 7.82 1.97 1.46
C SER A 197 7.59 0.46 1.53
N ASN A 198 8.13 -0.20 2.57
CA ASN A 198 7.89 -1.62 2.86
C ASN A 198 6.43 -1.89 3.25
N VAL A 199 5.80 -1.00 4.02
CA VAL A 199 4.38 -1.09 4.39
C VAL A 199 3.50 -0.91 3.16
N ALA A 200 3.78 0.09 2.32
CA ALA A 200 3.06 0.29 1.05
C ALA A 200 3.13 -0.95 0.16
N ALA A 201 4.34 -1.52 -0.02
CA ALA A 201 4.53 -2.74 -0.79
C ALA A 201 3.83 -3.95 -0.16
N ALA A 202 3.83 -4.08 1.17
CA ALA A 202 3.15 -5.15 1.89
C ALA A 202 1.63 -5.11 1.66
N ILE A 203 1.01 -3.94 1.71
CA ILE A 203 -0.42 -3.75 1.41
C ILE A 203 -0.71 -4.13 -0.04
N CYS A 204 0.08 -3.62 -1.00
CA CYS A 204 -0.05 -4.00 -2.41
C CYS A 204 0.04 -5.52 -2.60
N ASN A 205 1.04 -6.17 -1.97
CA ASN A 205 1.22 -7.62 -2.07
C ASN A 205 0.08 -8.40 -1.44
N ALA A 206 -0.48 -7.95 -0.31
CA ALA A 206 -1.66 -8.57 0.28
C ALA A 206 -2.86 -8.56 -0.68
N LEU A 207 -3.12 -7.42 -1.33
CA LEU A 207 -4.18 -7.28 -2.32
C LEU A 207 -3.93 -8.16 -3.55
N ILE A 208 -2.69 -8.20 -4.07
CA ILE A 208 -2.29 -9.02 -5.22
C ILE A 208 -2.45 -10.51 -4.90
N TYR A 209 -1.93 -10.97 -3.74
CA TYR A 209 -2.02 -12.37 -3.33
C TYR A 209 -3.47 -12.79 -3.10
N SER A 210 -4.29 -11.94 -2.50
CA SER A 210 -5.73 -12.21 -2.32
C SER A 210 -6.46 -12.25 -3.66
N ALA A 211 -6.18 -11.32 -4.56
CA ALA A 211 -6.82 -11.25 -5.88
C ALA A 211 -6.45 -12.41 -6.80
N ALA A 212 -5.21 -12.90 -6.71
CA ALA A 212 -4.66 -13.98 -7.53
C ALA A 212 -4.80 -15.37 -6.88
N GLU A 213 -5.46 -15.48 -5.72
CA GLU A 213 -5.57 -16.71 -4.92
C GLU A 213 -4.21 -17.31 -4.54
N MET A 214 -3.25 -16.43 -4.20
CA MET A 214 -1.86 -16.76 -3.90
C MET A 214 -1.48 -16.49 -2.44
N LEU A 215 -2.46 -16.47 -1.52
CA LEU A 215 -2.19 -16.28 -0.09
C LEU A 215 -1.35 -17.43 0.48
N ASP A 216 -1.60 -18.65 0.04
CA ASP A 216 -0.71 -19.78 0.35
C ASP A 216 0.61 -19.61 -0.42
N PRO A 217 1.77 -19.65 0.26
CA PRO A 217 3.08 -19.58 -0.36
C PRO A 217 3.32 -20.61 -1.47
N ALA A 218 2.73 -21.81 -1.36
CA ALA A 218 2.84 -22.85 -2.39
C ALA A 218 2.25 -22.39 -3.73
N ALA A 219 1.18 -21.60 -3.73
CA ALA A 219 0.58 -21.03 -4.94
C ALA A 219 1.49 -20.02 -5.67
N ARG A 220 2.57 -19.55 -4.99
CA ARG A 220 3.62 -18.67 -5.53
C ARG A 220 4.85 -19.43 -6.02
N GLY A 221 4.82 -20.78 -6.01
CA GLY A 221 5.93 -21.62 -6.41
C GLY A 221 7.01 -21.81 -5.32
N TRP A 222 6.71 -21.48 -4.06
CA TRP A 222 7.61 -21.72 -2.93
C TRP A 222 7.37 -23.13 -2.39
N GLN A 223 8.47 -23.87 -2.29
CA GLN A 223 8.50 -25.22 -1.70
C GLN A 223 8.89 -25.13 -0.22
#